data_592ca0bc6e5c95c25e7fe328d642ad47
#
_entry.id   592ca0bc6e5c95c25e7fe328d642ad47
#
_cell.length_a   1.000
_cell.length_b   1.000
_cell.length_c   1.000
_cell.angle_alpha   90.00
_cell.angle_beta   90.00
_cell.angle_gamma   90.00
#
_symmetry.space_group_name_H-M   'P 1'
#
loop_
_entity.id
_entity.type
_entity.pdbx_description
1 polymer ?
#
loop_
_entity_poly.entity_id
_entity_poly.type
_entity_poly.pdbx_seq_one_letter_code
_entity_poly.pdbx_strand_id
1 'polypeptide(L)'
;ENERGRITIDGLDFNFTRKSAKKAKIQELLDRILLNSENAIVYCNTQGNAEKVAKDFDRAPLNTAFYKVFLDHLLRNFDPKWIVIEALQKGVGVHHGMVPKYIQKEIISLFNSPESGVRVLTSTTTITEGVNTTAKNMIVYKSEKGGGRYGKPLLTFDAKNIAGRAGRFMEHYTGRLITLDKEFMNVINDTGEQITHKNYDLNVEKKEIDDEMTPEQYLDDRSRERLLQIRAMQEARGIPDQILSQFKVISKRDKIKIYDNIAALSPLFHQRIKRFIARLNAPRMALEKDGFQVILDVIYEVVENETLKAMIENTFKDNYSPNHYSILFAALNSYLSTGFNGVYNYNLRRENNPNSSSAVNSAMRKTSSLIYNTFKYQLVKYIGVFNLMYKFYISERDRIPYEDATGIDVLLIKLEYNAFSEEARIASDYGVPQKIIDYYDSPNQNEANRIQGSFDGYEKTIFERINNIINK
;
A
#
# COMPACT_ATOMS: atom_id res chain seq x y z
N GLU A 1 12.37 -36.87 -10.51
CA GLU A 1 13.19 -36.60 -9.39
C GLU A 1 12.70 -35.62 -8.41
N ASN A 2 11.84 -35.58 -7.84
CA ASN A 2 11.53 -34.98 -6.62
C ASN A 2 10.05 -35.09 -6.31
N GLU A 3 9.78 -36.04 -5.53
CA GLU A 3 8.52 -36.39 -4.92
C GLU A 3 7.82 -35.23 -4.18
N ARG A 4 8.35 -34.03 -4.26
CA ARG A 4 7.81 -32.79 -3.67
C ARG A 4 7.11 -31.89 -4.65
N GLY A 5 6.35 -32.43 -5.58
CA GLY A 5 5.39 -31.64 -6.34
C GLY A 5 5.93 -30.88 -7.54
N ARG A 6 6.98 -31.33 -8.18
CA ARG A 6 7.36 -30.90 -9.53
C ARG A 6 6.54 -31.63 -10.56
N ILE A 7 5.92 -30.94 -11.48
CA ILE A 7 5.58 -31.51 -12.77
C ILE A 7 6.50 -30.92 -13.80
N THR A 8 7.30 -31.76 -14.40
CA THR A 8 7.80 -31.60 -15.74
C THR A 8 6.62 -31.98 -16.65
N ILE A 9 5.95 -30.99 -17.25
CA ILE A 9 4.96 -31.30 -18.26
C ILE A 9 5.76 -31.75 -19.48
N ASP A 10 5.77 -33.05 -19.76
CA ASP A 10 6.25 -33.70 -20.97
C ASP A 10 7.71 -33.43 -21.38
N GLY A 11 8.62 -33.19 -20.44
CA GLY A 11 10.03 -33.03 -20.74
C GLY A 11 10.38 -31.84 -21.66
N LEU A 12 9.45 -30.91 -21.89
CA LEU A 12 9.65 -29.73 -22.69
C LEU A 12 10.52 -28.73 -21.94
N ASP A 13 11.62 -28.36 -22.53
CA ASP A 13 12.48 -27.26 -22.06
C ASP A 13 11.82 -25.92 -22.39
N PHE A 14 11.19 -25.27 -21.41
CA PHE A 14 10.49 -24.01 -21.57
C PHE A 14 11.45 -22.82 -21.64
N ASN A 15 12.26 -22.74 -22.66
CA ASN A 15 13.11 -21.59 -22.92
C ASN A 15 12.35 -20.55 -23.76
N PHE A 16 11.77 -19.54 -23.11
CA PHE A 16 11.05 -18.48 -23.80
C PHE A 16 11.92 -17.26 -24.05
N THR A 17 12.50 -17.17 -25.22
CA THR A 17 13.19 -15.98 -25.69
C THR A 17 12.23 -14.88 -26.13
N ARG A 18 10.99 -15.21 -26.52
CA ARG A 18 9.97 -14.27 -27.00
C ARG A 18 8.76 -14.18 -26.06
N LYS A 19 8.31 -12.97 -25.75
CA LYS A 19 7.11 -12.71 -24.92
C LYS A 19 5.84 -13.35 -25.48
N SER A 20 5.69 -13.41 -26.82
CA SER A 20 4.54 -14.04 -27.50
C SER A 20 4.48 -15.54 -27.24
N ALA A 21 5.63 -16.24 -27.28
CA ALA A 21 5.71 -17.67 -26.99
C ALA A 21 5.34 -17.97 -25.52
N LYS A 22 5.76 -17.10 -24.59
CA LYS A 22 5.39 -17.20 -23.17
C LYS A 22 3.90 -17.05 -22.95
N LYS A 23 3.26 -16.07 -23.64
CA LYS A 23 1.81 -15.89 -23.60
C LYS A 23 1.07 -17.13 -24.07
N ALA A 24 1.44 -17.68 -25.24
CA ALA A 24 0.81 -18.90 -25.79
C ALA A 24 0.96 -20.10 -24.84
N LYS A 25 2.13 -20.25 -24.20
CA LYS A 25 2.36 -21.35 -23.25
C LYS A 25 1.55 -21.21 -21.97
N ILE A 26 1.37 -19.99 -21.44
CA ILE A 26 0.48 -19.75 -20.29
C ILE A 26 -0.96 -20.15 -20.64
N GLN A 27 -1.44 -19.74 -21.81
CA GLN A 27 -2.79 -20.11 -22.29
C GLN A 27 -2.94 -21.62 -22.30
N GLU A 28 -2.02 -22.35 -22.96
CA GLU A 28 -2.03 -23.82 -23.03
C GLU A 28 -2.03 -24.47 -21.64
N LEU A 29 -1.18 -24.00 -20.73
CA LEU A 29 -1.09 -24.54 -19.37
C LEU A 29 -2.37 -24.33 -18.59
N LEU A 30 -2.93 -23.11 -18.63
CA LEU A 30 -4.16 -22.80 -17.93
C LEU A 30 -5.35 -23.58 -18.50
N ASP A 31 -5.43 -23.73 -19.81
CA ASP A 31 -6.50 -24.54 -20.46
C ASP A 31 -6.43 -26.00 -20.00
N ARG A 32 -5.24 -26.61 -19.96
CA ARG A 32 -5.07 -27.98 -19.46
C ARG A 32 -5.43 -28.13 -17.97
N ILE A 33 -5.02 -27.15 -17.15
CA ILE A 33 -5.34 -27.14 -15.70
C ILE A 33 -6.85 -27.06 -15.49
N LEU A 34 -7.52 -26.17 -16.24
CA LEU A 34 -8.96 -25.99 -16.12
C LEU A 34 -9.76 -27.17 -16.66
N LEU A 35 -9.30 -27.84 -17.74
CA LEU A 35 -9.90 -29.07 -18.25
C LEU A 35 -9.90 -30.18 -17.20
N ASN A 36 -8.89 -30.23 -16.34
CA ASN A 36 -8.81 -31.18 -15.22
C ASN A 36 -9.58 -30.70 -13.97
N SER A 37 -10.40 -29.66 -14.07
CA SER A 37 -11.11 -29.05 -12.93
C SER A 37 -10.20 -28.59 -11.78
N GLU A 38 -8.94 -28.31 -12.08
CA GLU A 38 -7.95 -27.81 -11.13
C GLU A 38 -7.90 -26.28 -11.13
N ASN A 39 -7.21 -25.70 -10.17
CA ASN A 39 -6.97 -24.28 -10.06
C ASN A 39 -5.48 -23.94 -10.15
N ALA A 40 -5.17 -22.68 -10.43
CA ALA A 40 -3.79 -22.21 -10.54
C ALA A 40 -3.60 -20.81 -10.00
N ILE A 41 -2.46 -20.58 -9.35
CA ILE A 41 -1.91 -19.25 -9.10
C ILE A 41 -0.80 -18.99 -10.11
N VAL A 42 -0.83 -17.83 -10.77
CA VAL A 42 0.25 -17.35 -11.64
C VAL A 42 0.99 -16.25 -10.90
N TYR A 43 2.17 -16.56 -10.40
CA TYR A 43 3.07 -15.59 -9.81
C TYR A 43 3.70 -14.72 -10.88
N CYS A 44 3.59 -13.41 -10.73
CA CYS A 44 4.17 -12.38 -11.60
C CYS A 44 5.07 -11.44 -10.79
N ASN A 45 6.18 -11.04 -11.37
CA ASN A 45 7.15 -10.17 -10.70
C ASN A 45 6.68 -8.72 -10.51
N THR A 46 5.66 -8.27 -11.28
CA THR A 46 5.09 -6.92 -11.18
C THR A 46 3.57 -6.96 -11.29
N GLN A 47 2.91 -5.92 -10.74
CA GLN A 47 1.45 -5.73 -10.87
C GLN A 47 1.04 -5.68 -12.35
N GLY A 48 1.78 -4.92 -13.19
CA GLY A 48 1.49 -4.82 -14.61
C GLY A 48 1.61 -6.15 -15.36
N ASN A 49 2.51 -7.05 -14.95
CA ASN A 49 2.58 -8.40 -15.52
C ASN A 49 1.42 -9.29 -15.03
N ALA A 50 1.01 -9.17 -13.76
CA ALA A 50 -0.16 -9.89 -13.25
C ALA A 50 -1.44 -9.49 -14.00
N GLU A 51 -1.66 -8.19 -14.17
CA GLU A 51 -2.77 -7.64 -14.94
C GLU A 51 -2.71 -8.05 -16.42
N LYS A 52 -1.49 -8.04 -17.01
CA LYS A 52 -1.31 -8.45 -18.40
C LYS A 52 -1.61 -9.93 -18.62
N VAL A 53 -1.15 -10.82 -17.75
CA VAL A 53 -1.46 -12.24 -17.80
C VAL A 53 -2.97 -12.46 -17.70
N ALA A 54 -3.64 -11.79 -16.76
CA ALA A 54 -5.09 -11.86 -16.61
C ALA A 54 -5.84 -11.37 -17.84
N LYS A 55 -5.39 -10.28 -18.46
CA LYS A 55 -5.96 -9.73 -19.70
C LYS A 55 -5.77 -10.66 -20.88
N ASP A 56 -4.53 -11.18 -21.01
CA ASP A 56 -4.09 -11.98 -22.17
C ASP A 56 -4.67 -13.39 -22.16
N PHE A 57 -5.17 -13.86 -21.01
CA PHE A 57 -5.82 -15.16 -20.91
C PHE A 57 -7.17 -15.12 -21.62
N ASP A 58 -7.26 -15.89 -22.71
CA ASP A 58 -8.48 -15.97 -23.52
C ASP A 58 -9.41 -17.05 -22.99
N ARG A 59 -10.53 -16.62 -22.43
CA ARG A 59 -11.57 -17.49 -21.88
C ARG A 59 -12.92 -16.80 -22.05
N ALA A 60 -13.93 -17.59 -22.38
CA ALA A 60 -15.31 -17.12 -22.43
C ALA A 60 -15.77 -16.62 -21.04
N PRO A 61 -16.63 -15.61 -20.98
CA PRO A 61 -17.24 -15.18 -19.74
C PRO A 61 -17.95 -16.34 -19.02
N LEU A 62 -17.82 -16.35 -17.69
CA LEU A 62 -18.48 -17.34 -16.84
C LEU A 62 -19.91 -16.91 -16.47
N ASN A 63 -20.68 -17.88 -16.00
CA ASN A 63 -21.87 -17.57 -15.23
C ASN A 63 -21.44 -16.99 -13.86
N THR A 64 -21.61 -15.70 -13.67
CA THR A 64 -21.20 -14.96 -12.46
C THR A 64 -22.28 -14.92 -11.39
N ALA A 65 -23.33 -15.76 -11.48
CA ALA A 65 -24.46 -15.74 -10.53
C ALA A 65 -24.01 -15.88 -9.08
N PHE A 66 -23.00 -16.71 -8.81
CA PHE A 66 -22.45 -16.95 -7.47
C PHE A 66 -21.93 -15.67 -6.79
N TYR A 67 -21.27 -14.79 -7.54
CA TYR A 67 -20.72 -13.54 -7.03
C TYR A 67 -21.28 -12.29 -7.72
N LYS A 68 -22.49 -12.40 -8.24
CA LYS A 68 -23.16 -11.29 -8.95
C LYS A 68 -23.23 -10.04 -8.09
N VAL A 69 -23.57 -10.18 -6.82
CA VAL A 69 -23.68 -9.06 -5.87
C VAL A 69 -22.36 -8.31 -5.73
N PHE A 70 -21.24 -9.03 -5.66
CA PHE A 70 -19.92 -8.42 -5.62
C PHE A 70 -19.52 -7.79 -6.96
N LEU A 71 -19.80 -8.44 -8.08
CA LEU A 71 -19.52 -7.90 -9.40
C LEU A 71 -20.34 -6.62 -9.67
N ASP A 72 -21.61 -6.60 -9.30
CA ASP A 72 -22.48 -5.42 -9.40
C ASP A 72 -21.95 -4.25 -8.54
N HIS A 73 -21.40 -4.56 -7.34
CA HIS A 73 -20.72 -3.58 -6.51
C HIS A 73 -19.49 -2.98 -7.22
N LEU A 74 -18.64 -3.82 -7.81
CA LEU A 74 -17.47 -3.34 -8.55
C LEU A 74 -17.86 -2.47 -9.74
N LEU A 75 -18.84 -2.90 -10.55
CA LEU A 75 -19.33 -2.15 -11.71
C LEU A 75 -19.96 -0.81 -11.34
N ARG A 76 -20.55 -0.69 -10.15
CA ARG A 76 -21.13 0.56 -9.65
C ARG A 76 -20.09 1.55 -9.13
N ASN A 77 -19.02 1.04 -8.50
CA ASN A 77 -18.08 1.87 -7.76
C ASN A 77 -16.75 2.09 -8.49
N PHE A 78 -16.43 1.33 -9.53
CA PHE A 78 -15.18 1.41 -10.31
C PHE A 78 -15.48 1.43 -11.82
N ASP A 79 -14.45 1.82 -12.59
CA ASP A 79 -14.55 1.84 -14.05
C ASP A 79 -14.67 0.40 -14.60
N PRO A 80 -15.67 0.11 -15.45
CA PRO A 80 -15.87 -1.24 -16.01
C PRO A 80 -14.66 -1.77 -16.82
N LYS A 81 -13.80 -0.89 -17.34
CA LYS A 81 -12.58 -1.24 -18.08
C LYS A 81 -11.39 -1.58 -17.18
N TRP A 82 -11.60 -1.58 -15.86
CA TRP A 82 -10.57 -2.01 -14.93
C TRP A 82 -10.35 -3.52 -15.04
N ILE A 83 -9.11 -3.93 -15.23
CA ILE A 83 -8.75 -5.33 -15.50
C ILE A 83 -9.23 -6.30 -14.40
N VAL A 84 -9.33 -5.84 -13.16
CA VAL A 84 -9.87 -6.66 -12.06
C VAL A 84 -11.32 -7.10 -12.35
N ILE A 85 -12.13 -6.21 -12.92
CA ILE A 85 -13.53 -6.50 -13.30
C ILE A 85 -13.57 -7.38 -14.55
N GLU A 86 -12.84 -6.99 -15.61
CA GLU A 86 -12.79 -7.73 -16.86
C GLU A 86 -12.30 -9.17 -16.67
N ALA A 87 -11.26 -9.36 -15.83
CA ALA A 87 -10.71 -10.67 -15.54
C ALA A 87 -11.66 -11.53 -14.68
N LEU A 88 -12.32 -10.91 -13.69
CA LEU A 88 -13.24 -11.62 -12.81
C LEU A 88 -14.44 -12.21 -13.60
N GLN A 89 -14.93 -11.50 -14.62
CA GLN A 89 -15.96 -12.01 -15.52
C GLN A 89 -15.54 -13.27 -16.28
N LYS A 90 -14.24 -13.51 -16.43
CA LYS A 90 -13.66 -14.70 -17.05
C LYS A 90 -13.25 -15.77 -16.02
N GLY A 91 -13.53 -15.60 -14.74
CA GLY A 91 -13.10 -16.48 -13.67
C GLY A 91 -11.60 -16.39 -13.35
N VAL A 92 -11.01 -15.20 -13.56
CA VAL A 92 -9.63 -14.90 -13.21
C VAL A 92 -9.61 -13.82 -12.13
N GLY A 93 -9.03 -14.13 -10.98
CA GLY A 93 -8.75 -13.16 -9.92
C GLY A 93 -7.44 -12.42 -10.18
N VAL A 94 -7.40 -11.12 -9.90
CA VAL A 94 -6.18 -10.32 -9.92
C VAL A 94 -5.88 -9.83 -8.50
N HIS A 95 -4.74 -10.25 -7.95
CA HIS A 95 -4.36 -9.99 -6.57
C HIS A 95 -2.95 -9.38 -6.47
N HIS A 96 -2.87 -8.12 -6.10
CA HIS A 96 -1.61 -7.42 -5.82
C HIS A 96 -1.86 -6.20 -4.93
N GLY A 97 -0.83 -5.66 -4.31
CA GLY A 97 -0.93 -4.58 -3.33
C GLY A 97 -1.57 -3.26 -3.80
N MET A 98 -1.83 -3.11 -5.11
CA MET A 98 -2.53 -1.94 -5.66
C MET A 98 -4.04 -2.19 -5.85
N VAL A 99 -4.57 -3.35 -5.51
CA VAL A 99 -6.00 -3.62 -5.43
C VAL A 99 -6.49 -3.28 -4.01
N PRO A 100 -7.64 -2.59 -3.81
CA PRO A 100 -8.16 -2.31 -2.47
C PRO A 100 -8.32 -3.58 -1.63
N LYS A 101 -7.99 -3.50 -0.33
CA LYS A 101 -7.90 -4.67 0.57
C LYS A 101 -9.17 -5.54 0.59
N TYR A 102 -10.36 -4.93 0.62
CA TYR A 102 -11.61 -5.70 0.64
C TYR A 102 -11.84 -6.48 -0.65
N ILE A 103 -11.44 -5.92 -1.80
CA ILE A 103 -11.50 -6.60 -3.10
C ILE A 103 -10.50 -7.76 -3.13
N GLN A 104 -9.28 -7.55 -2.62
CA GLN A 104 -8.29 -8.64 -2.50
C GLN A 104 -8.84 -9.81 -1.68
N LYS A 105 -9.44 -9.52 -0.51
CA LYS A 105 -10.03 -10.55 0.38
C LYS A 105 -11.15 -11.31 -0.32
N GLU A 106 -12.04 -10.61 -1.02
CA GLU A 106 -13.16 -11.23 -1.73
C GLU A 106 -12.67 -12.12 -2.89
N ILE A 107 -11.71 -11.64 -3.69
CA ILE A 107 -11.10 -12.42 -4.77
C ILE A 107 -10.48 -13.72 -4.24
N ILE A 108 -9.79 -13.69 -3.09
CA ILE A 108 -9.25 -14.89 -2.46
C ILE A 108 -10.36 -15.83 -1.98
N SER A 109 -11.42 -15.29 -1.39
CA SER A 109 -12.59 -16.06 -0.99
C SER A 109 -13.23 -16.79 -2.18
N LEU A 110 -13.40 -16.07 -3.29
CA LEU A 110 -13.92 -16.65 -4.53
C LEU A 110 -12.97 -17.70 -5.12
N PHE A 111 -11.66 -17.46 -5.12
CA PHE A 111 -10.68 -18.43 -5.59
C PHE A 111 -10.69 -19.72 -4.78
N ASN A 112 -10.91 -19.61 -3.46
CA ASN A 112 -10.99 -20.77 -2.55
C ASN A 112 -12.36 -21.49 -2.61
N SER A 113 -13.37 -20.90 -3.23
CA SER A 113 -14.72 -21.50 -3.39
C SER A 113 -14.86 -22.16 -4.76
N PRO A 114 -14.89 -23.50 -4.85
CA PRO A 114 -15.00 -24.20 -6.13
C PRO A 114 -16.21 -23.77 -6.96
N GLU A 115 -17.32 -23.47 -6.32
CA GLU A 115 -18.60 -23.11 -6.96
C GLU A 115 -18.55 -21.74 -7.65
N SER A 116 -17.60 -20.87 -7.26
CA SER A 116 -17.46 -19.54 -7.85
C SER A 116 -17.04 -19.58 -9.32
N GLY A 117 -16.36 -20.65 -9.75
CA GLY A 117 -15.73 -20.74 -11.06
C GLY A 117 -14.47 -19.88 -11.22
N VAL A 118 -14.05 -19.12 -10.20
CA VAL A 118 -12.76 -18.39 -10.18
C VAL A 118 -11.66 -19.39 -9.88
N ARG A 119 -11.01 -19.89 -10.94
CA ARG A 119 -10.01 -20.96 -10.87
C ARG A 119 -8.59 -20.53 -11.16
N VAL A 120 -8.39 -19.31 -11.63
CA VAL A 120 -7.08 -18.73 -11.92
C VAL A 120 -6.90 -17.49 -11.07
N LEU A 121 -5.74 -17.35 -10.42
CA LEU A 121 -5.36 -16.17 -9.66
C LEU A 121 -4.03 -15.65 -10.18
N THR A 122 -3.98 -14.45 -10.73
CA THR A 122 -2.72 -13.78 -11.05
C THR A 122 -2.28 -12.92 -9.87
N SER A 123 -1.05 -13.07 -9.42
CA SER A 123 -0.59 -12.39 -8.20
C SER A 123 0.89 -12.01 -8.25
N THR A 124 1.27 -11.11 -7.35
CA THR A 124 2.65 -10.75 -7.04
C THR A 124 3.09 -11.39 -5.71
N THR A 125 4.21 -10.94 -5.13
CA THR A 125 4.69 -11.42 -3.82
C THR A 125 3.67 -11.24 -2.69
N THR A 126 2.65 -10.42 -2.85
CA THR A 126 1.56 -10.28 -1.86
C THR A 126 0.82 -11.58 -1.56
N ILE A 127 0.90 -12.58 -2.47
CA ILE A 127 0.33 -13.90 -2.23
C ILE A 127 1.06 -14.68 -1.13
N THR A 128 2.30 -14.33 -0.82
CA THR A 128 3.11 -15.00 0.21
C THR A 128 2.81 -14.49 1.61
N GLU A 129 2.18 -13.31 1.73
CA GLU A 129 1.96 -12.63 3.00
C GLU A 129 0.51 -12.85 3.49
N GLY A 130 0.32 -13.66 4.53
CA GLY A 130 -0.95 -13.79 5.26
C GLY A 130 -2.16 -14.35 4.49
N VAL A 131 -2.00 -14.77 3.23
CA VAL A 131 -3.09 -15.26 2.39
C VAL A 131 -3.18 -16.78 2.45
N ASN A 132 -4.33 -17.29 2.83
CA ASN A 132 -4.62 -18.73 2.81
C ASN A 132 -5.27 -19.11 1.47
N THR A 133 -4.52 -19.75 0.58
CA THR A 133 -5.01 -20.21 -0.73
C THR A 133 -4.93 -21.72 -0.87
N THR A 134 -5.87 -22.29 -1.60
CA THR A 134 -6.01 -23.73 -1.88
C THR A 134 -5.54 -24.10 -3.29
N ALA A 135 -4.46 -23.49 -3.76
CA ALA A 135 -3.98 -23.73 -5.12
C ALA A 135 -3.33 -25.10 -5.28
N LYS A 136 -3.74 -25.85 -6.31
CA LYS A 136 -3.05 -27.07 -6.72
C LYS A 136 -1.83 -26.78 -7.59
N ASN A 137 -1.91 -25.76 -8.44
CA ASN A 137 -0.86 -25.42 -9.39
C ASN A 137 -0.32 -24.01 -9.12
N MET A 138 1.00 -23.87 -9.05
CA MET A 138 1.73 -22.61 -9.02
C MET A 138 2.51 -22.46 -10.32
N ILE A 139 2.20 -21.44 -11.11
CA ILE A 139 2.92 -21.09 -12.33
C ILE A 139 3.78 -19.86 -12.04
N VAL A 140 5.09 -19.96 -12.22
CA VAL A 140 6.03 -18.86 -12.02
C VAL A 140 6.33 -18.21 -13.35
N TYR A 141 5.84 -16.97 -13.52
CA TYR A 141 6.03 -16.20 -14.74
C TYR A 141 7.47 -15.67 -14.89
N LYS A 142 8.09 -15.21 -13.78
CA LYS A 142 9.44 -14.66 -13.75
C LYS A 142 10.06 -14.80 -12.35
N SER A 143 11.35 -15.08 -12.29
CA SER A 143 12.13 -15.29 -11.07
C SER A 143 12.69 -14.00 -10.45
N GLU A 144 12.03 -12.88 -10.67
CA GLU A 144 12.40 -11.56 -10.18
C GLU A 144 11.31 -10.99 -9.27
N LYS A 145 11.69 -10.02 -8.45
CA LYS A 145 10.81 -9.12 -7.69
C LYS A 145 10.97 -7.71 -8.24
N GLY A 146 9.86 -7.07 -8.63
CA GLY A 146 9.88 -5.78 -9.31
C GLY A 146 10.16 -5.91 -10.81
N GLY A 147 10.37 -4.80 -11.50
CA GLY A 147 10.52 -4.75 -12.97
C GLY A 147 11.48 -3.67 -13.45
N GLY A 148 11.81 -3.72 -14.74
CA GLY A 148 12.71 -2.78 -15.43
C GLY A 148 14.16 -2.90 -14.95
N ARG A 149 14.87 -1.77 -14.91
CA ARG A 149 16.26 -1.69 -14.42
C ARG A 149 16.42 -2.01 -12.93
N TYR A 150 15.34 -2.06 -12.18
CA TYR A 150 15.31 -2.24 -10.71
C TYR A 150 14.78 -3.61 -10.30
N GLY A 151 14.54 -4.52 -11.26
CA GLY A 151 14.17 -5.91 -10.94
C GLY A 151 15.32 -6.58 -10.18
N LYS A 152 15.03 -7.09 -8.98
CA LYS A 152 15.98 -7.85 -8.20
C LYS A 152 15.65 -9.33 -8.32
N PRO A 153 16.65 -10.23 -8.38
CA PRO A 153 16.40 -11.65 -8.27
C PRO A 153 15.57 -11.96 -7.01
N LEU A 154 14.73 -12.98 -7.08
CA LEU A 154 14.05 -13.49 -5.90
C LEU A 154 15.10 -14.06 -4.94
N LEU A 155 14.92 -13.82 -3.66
CA LEU A 155 15.67 -14.53 -2.63
C LEU A 155 15.15 -15.98 -2.52
N THR A 156 16.00 -16.90 -2.12
CA THR A 156 15.63 -18.32 -1.90
C THR A 156 14.42 -18.45 -0.98
N PHE A 157 14.36 -17.64 0.07
CA PHE A 157 13.22 -17.59 0.99
C PHE A 157 11.91 -17.19 0.28
N ASP A 158 11.93 -16.13 -0.55
CA ASP A 158 10.76 -15.72 -1.33
C ASP A 158 10.33 -16.80 -2.32
N ALA A 159 11.29 -17.41 -3.02
CA ALA A 159 11.02 -18.48 -3.99
C ALA A 159 10.39 -19.72 -3.30
N LYS A 160 10.88 -20.12 -2.14
CA LYS A 160 10.30 -21.22 -1.33
C LYS A 160 8.90 -20.87 -0.83
N ASN A 161 8.66 -19.65 -0.40
CA ASN A 161 7.34 -19.19 0.03
C ASN A 161 6.33 -19.18 -1.13
N ILE A 162 6.74 -18.75 -2.33
CA ILE A 162 5.90 -18.80 -3.53
C ILE A 162 5.58 -20.27 -3.87
N ALA A 163 6.58 -21.12 -3.94
CA ALA A 163 6.39 -22.55 -4.23
C ALA A 163 5.49 -23.25 -3.20
N GLY A 164 5.64 -22.89 -1.92
CA GLY A 164 4.85 -23.44 -0.81
C GLY A 164 3.37 -23.06 -0.83
N ARG A 165 2.94 -22.21 -1.75
CA ARG A 165 1.52 -21.89 -1.97
C ARG A 165 0.80 -22.91 -2.84
N ALA A 166 1.53 -23.85 -3.47
CA ALA A 166 0.96 -24.99 -4.16
C ALA A 166 0.88 -26.21 -3.23
N GLY A 167 -0.24 -26.93 -3.28
CA GLY A 167 -0.37 -28.22 -2.59
C GLY A 167 -0.46 -28.09 -1.06
N ARG A 168 -1.49 -27.41 -0.54
CA ARG A 168 -1.71 -27.40 0.91
C ARG A 168 -2.18 -28.74 1.43
N PHE A 169 -1.52 -29.19 2.50
CA PHE A 169 -1.93 -30.34 3.28
C PHE A 169 -3.40 -30.23 3.67
N MET A 170 -4.14 -31.30 3.54
CA MET A 170 -5.58 -31.49 3.73
C MET A 170 -6.48 -31.13 2.54
N GLU A 171 -6.02 -30.36 1.54
CA GLU A 171 -6.81 -30.08 0.33
C GLU A 171 -6.22 -30.75 -0.92
N HIS A 172 -4.89 -30.76 -1.03
CA HIS A 172 -4.17 -31.40 -2.12
C HIS A 172 -2.96 -32.17 -1.57
N TYR A 173 -2.93 -33.49 -1.77
CA TYR A 173 -1.77 -34.33 -1.38
C TYR A 173 -0.47 -33.90 -2.07
N THR A 174 -0.58 -33.36 -3.29
CA THR A 174 0.56 -32.89 -4.08
C THR A 174 0.22 -31.58 -4.75
N GLY A 175 1.09 -30.57 -4.58
CA GLY A 175 1.07 -29.35 -5.35
C GLY A 175 2.03 -29.43 -6.55
N ARG A 176 1.71 -28.68 -7.61
CA ARG A 176 2.52 -28.60 -8.82
C ARG A 176 3.15 -27.24 -8.96
N LEU A 177 4.47 -27.22 -9.11
CA LEU A 177 5.23 -26.00 -9.41
C LEU A 177 5.68 -26.03 -10.87
N ILE A 178 5.20 -25.08 -11.65
CA ILE A 178 5.50 -24.93 -13.07
C ILE A 178 6.26 -23.62 -13.24
N THR A 179 7.49 -23.68 -13.73
CA THR A 179 8.26 -22.46 -13.97
C THR A 179 8.39 -22.15 -15.45
N LEU A 180 8.13 -20.89 -15.80
CA LEU A 180 8.36 -20.32 -17.13
C LEU A 180 9.68 -19.51 -17.19
N ASP A 181 10.48 -19.63 -16.15
CA ASP A 181 11.77 -18.96 -16.01
C ASP A 181 12.77 -19.96 -15.39
N LYS A 182 13.80 -20.31 -16.15
CA LYS A 182 14.82 -21.29 -15.73
C LYS A 182 15.52 -20.91 -14.43
N GLU A 183 15.74 -19.61 -14.22
CA GLU A 183 16.45 -19.11 -13.05
C GLU A 183 15.69 -19.39 -11.74
N PHE A 184 14.38 -19.58 -11.80
CA PHE A 184 13.61 -19.88 -10.59
C PHE A 184 14.06 -21.21 -9.94
N MET A 185 14.41 -22.19 -10.75
CA MET A 185 14.88 -23.49 -10.23
C MET A 185 16.26 -23.38 -9.57
N ASN A 186 17.12 -22.52 -10.11
CA ASN A 186 18.42 -22.22 -9.49
C ASN A 186 18.21 -21.54 -8.13
N VAL A 187 17.34 -20.54 -8.07
CA VAL A 187 17.04 -19.81 -6.85
C VAL A 187 16.42 -20.71 -5.77
N ILE A 188 15.47 -21.57 -6.12
CA ILE A 188 14.80 -22.44 -5.12
C ILE A 188 15.69 -23.57 -4.61
N ASN A 189 16.62 -24.07 -5.44
CA ASN A 189 17.56 -25.12 -5.09
C ASN A 189 18.82 -24.58 -4.41
N ASP A 190 19.02 -23.28 -4.43
CA ASP A 190 20.11 -22.69 -3.69
C ASP A 190 19.93 -22.97 -2.20
N THR A 191 20.87 -23.70 -1.63
CA THR A 191 20.86 -24.03 -0.20
C THR A 191 21.13 -22.81 0.67
N GLY A 192 21.65 -21.74 0.05
CA GLY A 192 22.15 -20.57 0.76
C GLY A 192 23.32 -20.89 1.68
N GLU A 193 24.05 -19.92 2.10
CA GLU A 193 24.98 -20.08 3.23
C GLU A 193 24.15 -20.25 4.51
N GLN A 194 24.41 -21.31 5.29
CA GLN A 194 23.87 -21.40 6.63
C GLN A 194 24.41 -20.21 7.42
N ILE A 195 23.49 -19.34 7.87
CA ILE A 195 23.86 -18.27 8.78
C ILE A 195 24.20 -18.89 10.13
N THR A 196 25.44 -19.32 10.30
CA THR A 196 25.95 -19.85 11.56
C THR A 196 26.21 -18.76 12.57
N HIS A 197 26.51 -17.53 12.10
CA HIS A 197 26.72 -16.33 12.91
C HIS A 197 26.12 -15.12 12.20
N LYS A 198 25.55 -14.19 12.97
CA LYS A 198 25.23 -12.85 12.47
C LYS A 198 26.55 -12.10 12.24
N ASN A 199 27.03 -12.08 11.01
CA ASN A 199 28.11 -11.18 10.64
C ASN A 199 27.53 -9.79 10.49
N TYR A 200 27.85 -8.90 11.43
CA TYR A 200 27.59 -7.48 11.28
C TYR A 200 28.65 -6.93 10.33
N ASP A 201 28.23 -6.44 9.17
CA ASP A 201 29.16 -5.69 8.31
C ASP A 201 29.48 -4.35 8.99
N LEU A 202 30.65 -4.27 9.57
CA LEU A 202 31.15 -3.06 10.24
C LEU A 202 31.35 -1.87 9.28
N ASN A 203 31.31 -2.12 7.95
CA ASN A 203 31.44 -1.10 6.92
C ASN A 203 30.09 -0.52 6.46
N VAL A 204 28.95 -1.10 6.86
CA VAL A 204 27.65 -0.51 6.59
C VAL A 204 27.47 0.71 7.48
N GLU A 205 27.16 1.84 6.89
CA GLU A 205 26.85 3.06 7.62
C GLU A 205 25.63 2.81 8.55
N LYS A 206 25.88 2.75 9.85
CA LYS A 206 24.84 2.52 10.85
C LYS A 206 23.90 3.71 10.88
N LYS A 207 22.61 3.42 10.89
CA LYS A 207 21.60 4.45 11.10
C LYS A 207 21.59 4.84 12.59
N GLU A 208 21.28 6.09 12.87
CA GLU A 208 21.15 6.63 14.23
C GLU A 208 20.24 5.76 15.12
N ILE A 209 19.14 5.24 14.56
CA ILE A 209 18.20 4.34 15.27
C ILE A 209 18.89 3.05 15.71
N ASP A 210 19.80 2.50 14.90
CA ASP A 210 20.55 1.30 15.23
C ASP A 210 21.53 1.57 16.38
N ASP A 211 22.15 2.76 16.41
CA ASP A 211 23.01 3.19 17.49
C ASP A 211 22.24 3.37 18.81
N GLU A 212 21.05 3.97 18.77
CA GLU A 212 20.18 4.12 19.95
C GLU A 212 19.70 2.79 20.54
N MET A 213 19.51 1.78 19.71
CA MET A 213 19.09 0.43 20.13
C MET A 213 20.25 -0.45 20.57
N THR A 214 21.49 -0.05 20.31
CA THR A 214 22.69 -0.81 20.67
C THR A 214 23.11 -0.46 22.11
N PRO A 215 23.31 -1.44 23.01
CA PRO A 215 23.83 -1.18 24.35
C PRO A 215 25.17 -0.43 24.28
N GLU A 216 25.37 0.54 25.15
CA GLU A 216 26.49 1.49 25.10
C GLU A 216 27.87 0.81 25.05
N GLN A 217 28.00 -0.35 25.68
CA GLN A 217 29.23 -1.16 25.67
C GLN A 217 29.62 -1.71 24.29
N TYR A 218 28.68 -1.81 23.36
CA TYR A 218 28.89 -2.33 22.00
C TYR A 218 28.94 -1.22 20.93
N LEU A 219 28.83 0.06 21.36
CA LEU A 219 28.95 1.18 20.44
C LEU A 219 30.42 1.44 20.12
N ASP A 220 30.71 1.65 18.84
CA ASP A 220 31.99 2.19 18.43
C ASP A 220 32.13 3.69 18.79
N ASP A 221 33.33 4.22 18.75
CA ASP A 221 33.58 5.60 19.15
C ASP A 221 32.84 6.63 18.29
N ARG A 222 32.67 6.35 16.99
CA ARG A 222 31.93 7.21 16.07
C ARG A 222 30.43 7.24 16.40
N SER A 223 29.83 6.10 16.71
CA SER A 223 28.45 6.00 17.15
C SER A 223 28.22 6.69 18.50
N ARG A 224 29.15 6.54 19.46
CA ARG A 224 29.09 7.25 20.73
C ARG A 224 29.18 8.76 20.56
N GLU A 225 30.09 9.23 19.73
CA GLU A 225 30.24 10.68 19.44
C GLU A 225 28.95 11.22 18.81
N ARG A 226 28.36 10.49 17.85
CA ARG A 226 27.06 10.84 17.21
C ARG A 226 25.95 10.98 18.24
N LEU A 227 25.78 10.01 19.14
CA LEU A 227 24.76 10.06 20.19
C LEU A 227 25.01 11.21 21.19
N LEU A 228 26.26 11.49 21.55
CA LEU A 228 26.60 12.64 22.41
C LEU A 228 26.22 13.96 21.71
N GLN A 229 26.51 14.10 20.42
CA GLN A 229 26.14 15.30 19.66
C GLN A 229 24.61 15.48 19.64
N ILE A 230 23.84 14.40 19.44
CA ILE A 230 22.38 14.45 19.44
C ILE A 230 21.85 14.84 20.81
N ARG A 231 22.40 14.27 21.90
CA ARG A 231 22.03 14.65 23.28
C ARG A 231 22.30 16.13 23.55
N ALA A 232 23.46 16.63 23.15
CA ALA A 232 23.80 18.04 23.29
C ALA A 232 22.83 18.95 22.48
N MET A 233 22.47 18.55 21.26
CA MET A 233 21.46 19.27 20.45
C MET A 233 20.10 19.27 21.10
N GLN A 234 19.67 18.16 21.69
CA GLN A 234 18.41 17.99 22.41
C GLN A 234 18.36 18.90 23.66
N GLU A 235 19.41 18.83 24.51
CA GLU A 235 19.50 19.62 25.73
C GLU A 235 19.51 21.13 25.45
N ALA A 236 20.25 21.57 24.44
CA ALA A 236 20.28 22.96 24.02
C ALA A 236 18.92 23.55 23.63
N ARG A 237 17.95 22.70 23.28
CA ARG A 237 16.59 23.09 22.89
C ARG A 237 15.53 22.75 23.93
N GLY A 238 15.94 22.14 25.04
CA GLY A 238 15.04 21.71 26.12
C GLY A 238 14.01 20.66 25.69
N ILE A 239 14.26 19.88 24.63
CA ILE A 239 13.27 18.92 24.11
C ILE A 239 13.28 17.67 25.00
N PRO A 240 12.15 17.30 25.64
CA PRO A 240 12.08 16.09 26.47
C PRO A 240 12.30 14.81 25.65
N ASP A 241 12.99 13.83 26.25
CA ASP A 241 13.22 12.54 25.57
C ASP A 241 11.93 11.82 25.21
N GLN A 242 10.89 11.96 26.02
CA GLN A 242 9.54 11.42 25.74
C GLN A 242 8.97 11.93 24.43
N ILE A 243 9.27 13.16 24.02
CA ILE A 243 8.87 13.74 22.75
C ILE A 243 9.73 13.15 21.63
N LEU A 244 11.06 13.20 21.75
CA LEU A 244 11.95 12.70 20.70
C LEU A 244 11.88 11.19 20.48
N SER A 245 11.49 10.42 21.48
CA SER A 245 11.36 8.96 21.38
C SER A 245 10.11 8.50 20.62
N GLN A 246 9.16 9.39 20.33
CA GLN A 246 8.00 9.09 19.47
C GLN A 246 8.43 9.03 18.00
N PHE A 247 7.63 8.37 17.16
CA PHE A 247 7.92 8.21 15.72
C PHE A 247 9.33 7.70 15.43
N LYS A 248 9.69 6.54 15.99
CA LYS A 248 11.02 5.90 15.89
C LYS A 248 11.56 5.69 14.47
N VAL A 249 10.69 5.78 13.45
CA VAL A 249 11.07 5.68 12.03
C VAL A 249 11.78 6.92 11.48
N ILE A 250 11.84 8.02 12.23
CA ILE A 250 12.59 9.25 11.92
C ILE A 250 13.65 9.45 12.99
N SER A 251 14.86 9.79 12.58
CA SER A 251 15.98 10.02 13.48
C SER A 251 15.71 11.18 14.45
N LYS A 252 16.30 11.17 15.65
CA LYS A 252 16.20 12.29 16.59
C LYS A 252 16.80 13.55 15.99
N ARG A 253 17.90 13.42 15.26
CA ARG A 253 18.53 14.52 14.54
C ARG A 253 17.59 15.20 13.57
N ASP A 254 16.84 14.42 12.77
CA ASP A 254 15.88 14.99 11.82
C ASP A 254 14.67 15.62 12.51
N LYS A 255 14.21 15.07 13.63
CA LYS A 255 13.18 15.68 14.46
C LYS A 255 13.63 17.05 15.01
N ILE A 256 14.87 17.13 15.52
CA ILE A 256 15.46 18.38 15.99
C ILE A 256 15.57 19.38 14.83
N LYS A 257 15.97 18.94 13.64
CA LYS A 257 16.01 19.79 12.45
C LYS A 257 14.65 20.36 12.08
N ILE A 258 13.59 19.53 12.11
CA ILE A 258 12.22 19.99 11.90
C ILE A 258 11.82 21.02 12.96
N TYR A 259 12.19 20.81 14.24
CA TYR A 259 11.94 21.79 15.30
C TYR A 259 12.65 23.11 15.02
N ASP A 260 13.92 23.09 14.63
CA ASP A 260 14.68 24.28 14.28
C ASP A 260 14.05 25.03 13.11
N ASN A 261 13.62 24.33 12.07
CA ASN A 261 12.91 24.91 10.93
C ASN A 261 11.59 25.57 11.36
N ILE A 262 10.84 24.96 12.30
CA ILE A 262 9.63 25.57 12.87
C ILE A 262 9.95 26.84 13.65
N ALA A 263 10.98 26.79 14.51
CA ALA A 263 11.37 27.92 15.34
C ALA A 263 11.89 29.10 14.51
N ALA A 264 12.49 28.85 13.36
CA ALA A 264 12.98 29.86 12.42
C ALA A 264 11.87 30.50 11.55
N LEU A 265 10.63 30.02 11.59
CA LEU A 265 9.54 30.55 10.79
C LEU A 265 9.19 32.00 11.20
N SER A 266 8.91 32.83 10.21
CA SER A 266 8.38 34.18 10.47
C SER A 266 6.97 34.14 11.07
N PRO A 267 6.54 35.21 11.78
CA PRO A 267 5.17 35.30 12.31
C PRO A 267 4.08 35.05 11.26
N LEU A 268 4.31 35.48 10.02
CA LEU A 268 3.38 35.29 8.90
C LEU A 268 3.20 33.77 8.59
N PHE A 269 4.28 33.02 8.57
CA PHE A 269 4.22 31.58 8.30
C PHE A 269 3.55 30.82 9.45
N HIS A 270 3.82 31.18 10.71
CA HIS A 270 3.07 30.64 11.84
C HIS A 270 1.57 30.95 11.74
N GLN A 271 1.17 32.14 11.29
CA GLN A 271 -0.22 32.46 11.08
C GLN A 271 -0.87 31.61 9.97
N ARG A 272 -0.13 31.31 8.90
CA ARG A 272 -0.60 30.40 7.83
C ARG A 272 -0.85 28.99 8.37
N ILE A 273 0.08 28.45 9.17
CA ILE A 273 -0.09 27.14 9.83
C ILE A 273 -1.30 27.17 10.77
N LYS A 274 -1.46 28.19 11.61
CA LYS A 274 -2.62 28.33 12.50
C LYS A 274 -3.95 28.36 11.71
N ARG A 275 -4.00 29.07 10.58
CA ARG A 275 -5.17 29.09 9.70
C ARG A 275 -5.45 27.71 9.11
N PHE A 276 -4.41 27.01 8.67
CA PHE A 276 -4.52 25.62 8.17
C PHE A 276 -5.11 24.70 9.24
N ILE A 277 -4.58 24.71 10.45
CA ILE A 277 -5.08 23.92 11.59
C ILE A 277 -6.54 24.25 11.90
N ALA A 278 -6.90 25.53 11.94
CA ALA A 278 -8.28 25.96 12.18
C ALA A 278 -9.24 25.43 11.09
N ARG A 279 -8.81 25.42 9.82
CA ARG A 279 -9.59 24.85 8.71
C ARG A 279 -9.76 23.35 8.79
N LEU A 280 -8.73 22.61 9.24
CA LEU A 280 -8.81 21.18 9.46
C LEU A 280 -9.80 20.80 10.57
N ASN A 281 -9.84 21.59 11.64
CA ASN A 281 -10.69 21.37 12.80
C ASN A 281 -12.12 21.97 12.65
N ALA A 282 -12.42 22.61 11.51
CA ALA A 282 -13.75 23.11 11.22
C ALA A 282 -14.75 21.97 10.96
N PRO A 283 -16.07 22.15 11.19
CA PRO A 283 -17.10 21.13 10.95
C PRO A 283 -17.10 20.56 9.52
N ARG A 284 -16.64 21.36 8.55
CA ARG A 284 -16.32 20.90 7.21
C ARG A 284 -14.83 21.03 7.03
N MET A 285 -14.11 19.94 7.32
CA MET A 285 -12.67 19.86 7.13
C MET A 285 -12.29 20.28 5.71
N ALA A 286 -11.37 21.22 5.59
CA ALA A 286 -10.85 21.67 4.30
C ALA A 286 -9.34 21.87 4.38
N LEU A 287 -8.63 21.45 3.34
CA LEU A 287 -7.24 21.81 3.15
C LEU A 287 -7.11 23.27 2.73
N GLU A 288 -6.15 23.94 3.34
CA GLU A 288 -5.77 25.30 2.97
C GLU A 288 -4.36 25.26 2.39
N LYS A 289 -4.19 25.83 1.20
CA LYS A 289 -2.98 25.66 0.38
C LYS A 289 -1.74 26.25 1.04
N ASP A 290 -1.84 27.49 1.53
CA ASP A 290 -0.66 28.24 1.97
C ASP A 290 -0.05 27.68 3.25
N GLY A 291 -0.89 27.27 4.20
CA GLY A 291 -0.41 26.60 5.42
C GLY A 291 0.13 25.23 5.18
N PHE A 292 -0.50 24.44 4.29
CA PHE A 292 0.03 23.14 3.90
C PHE A 292 1.40 23.25 3.22
N GLN A 293 1.59 24.27 2.36
CA GLN A 293 2.87 24.52 1.72
C GLN A 293 3.97 24.80 2.75
N VAL A 294 3.69 25.64 3.76
CA VAL A 294 4.68 25.93 4.83
C VAL A 294 5.08 24.64 5.56
N ILE A 295 4.13 23.72 5.81
CA ILE A 295 4.44 22.42 6.43
C ILE A 295 5.36 21.60 5.54
N LEU A 296 5.09 21.56 4.23
CA LEU A 296 5.94 20.84 3.26
C LEU A 296 7.35 21.43 3.21
N ASP A 297 7.48 22.75 3.26
CA ASP A 297 8.77 23.45 3.27
C ASP A 297 9.59 23.10 4.51
N VAL A 298 8.94 23.04 5.67
CA VAL A 298 9.59 22.68 6.96
C VAL A 298 10.17 21.27 6.95
N ILE A 299 9.43 20.31 6.37
CA ILE A 299 9.86 18.89 6.36
C ILE A 299 10.76 18.53 5.18
N TYR A 300 10.83 19.34 4.13
CA TYR A 300 11.44 19.01 2.85
C TYR A 300 12.86 18.43 2.95
N GLU A 301 13.71 19.04 3.76
CA GLU A 301 15.12 18.64 3.89
C GLU A 301 15.32 17.27 4.54
N VAL A 302 14.35 16.80 5.33
CA VAL A 302 14.41 15.50 6.03
C VAL A 302 13.66 14.39 5.27
N VAL A 303 13.03 14.71 4.14
CA VAL A 303 12.33 13.71 3.31
C VAL A 303 13.36 12.92 2.52
N GLU A 304 13.53 11.64 2.87
CA GLU A 304 14.40 10.68 2.16
C GLU A 304 13.71 10.01 0.96
N ASN A 305 12.37 9.92 0.97
CA ASN A 305 11.65 9.24 -0.10
C ASN A 305 11.63 10.09 -1.37
N GLU A 306 12.38 9.65 -2.39
CA GLU A 306 12.56 10.37 -3.65
C GLU A 306 11.25 10.69 -4.38
N THR A 307 10.26 9.79 -4.31
CA THR A 307 8.94 10.02 -4.93
C THR A 307 8.19 11.15 -4.25
N LEU A 308 8.12 11.13 -2.91
CA LEU A 308 7.49 12.19 -2.13
C LEU A 308 8.26 13.51 -2.30
N LYS A 309 9.58 13.46 -2.24
CA LYS A 309 10.45 14.63 -2.42
C LYS A 309 10.23 15.30 -3.77
N ALA A 310 10.20 14.53 -4.85
CA ALA A 310 9.89 15.04 -6.18
C ALA A 310 8.47 15.64 -6.29
N MET A 311 7.48 15.07 -5.59
CA MET A 311 6.13 15.63 -5.53
C MET A 311 6.11 16.96 -4.77
N ILE A 312 6.90 17.12 -3.71
CA ILE A 312 7.07 18.37 -2.97
C ILE A 312 7.81 19.38 -3.84
N GLU A 313 8.92 19.01 -4.48
CA GLU A 313 9.71 19.89 -5.37
C GLU A 313 8.90 20.46 -6.53
N ASN A 314 8.04 19.65 -7.15
CA ASN A 314 7.16 20.11 -8.21
C ASN A 314 6.17 21.20 -7.73
N THR A 315 5.97 21.33 -6.42
CA THR A 315 5.20 22.44 -5.86
C THR A 315 5.95 23.78 -5.88
N PHE A 316 7.28 23.74 -5.78
CA PHE A 316 8.11 24.95 -5.71
C PHE A 316 8.36 25.59 -7.08
N LYS A 317 8.46 24.78 -8.15
CA LYS A 317 8.79 25.25 -9.49
C LYS A 317 7.72 26.13 -10.14
N ASP A 318 6.47 25.97 -9.72
CA ASP A 318 5.30 26.67 -10.27
C ASP A 318 4.84 27.85 -9.41
N ASN A 319 5.71 28.41 -8.56
CA ASN A 319 5.40 29.40 -7.53
C ASN A 319 4.83 30.75 -8.02
N TYR A 320 4.65 30.96 -9.32
CA TYR A 320 4.25 32.27 -9.86
C TYR A 320 2.87 32.33 -10.52
N SER A 321 2.13 31.21 -10.54
CA SER A 321 0.75 31.23 -11.03
C SER A 321 -0.23 31.11 -9.86
N PRO A 322 -1.09 32.11 -9.60
CA PRO A 322 -2.09 32.06 -8.51
C PRO A 322 -3.10 30.91 -8.65
N ASN A 323 -3.14 30.23 -9.79
CA ASN A 323 -4.06 29.13 -10.11
C ASN A 323 -3.37 27.75 -10.18
N HIS A 324 -2.06 27.66 -9.98
CA HIS A 324 -1.37 26.37 -9.97
C HIS A 324 -1.40 25.74 -8.57
N TYR A 325 -2.15 24.66 -8.45
CA TYR A 325 -2.13 23.79 -7.28
C TYR A 325 -1.00 22.78 -7.43
N SER A 326 -0.24 22.56 -6.35
CA SER A 326 0.74 21.48 -6.33
C SER A 326 0.07 20.13 -6.62
N ILE A 327 0.79 19.23 -7.30
CA ILE A 327 0.31 17.89 -7.58
C ILE A 327 -0.09 17.18 -6.29
N LEU A 328 0.73 17.30 -5.25
CA LEU A 328 0.47 16.71 -3.94
C LEU A 328 -0.79 17.30 -3.28
N PHE A 329 -0.93 18.64 -3.27
CA PHE A 329 -2.11 19.32 -2.71
C PHE A 329 -3.39 18.92 -3.45
N ALA A 330 -3.39 18.99 -4.78
CA ALA A 330 -4.57 18.68 -5.58
C ALA A 330 -5.03 17.23 -5.41
N ALA A 331 -4.09 16.29 -5.40
CA ALA A 331 -4.38 14.88 -5.20
C ALA A 331 -4.86 14.59 -3.76
N LEU A 332 -4.22 15.22 -2.77
CA LEU A 332 -4.64 15.11 -1.36
C LEU A 332 -6.02 15.70 -1.13
N ASN A 333 -6.30 16.89 -1.67
CA ASN A 333 -7.62 17.50 -1.58
C ASN A 333 -8.71 16.64 -2.26
N SER A 334 -8.39 16.02 -3.39
CA SER A 334 -9.29 15.05 -4.04
C SER A 334 -9.53 13.82 -3.18
N TYR A 335 -8.49 13.32 -2.48
CA TYR A 335 -8.62 12.19 -1.56
C TYR A 335 -9.52 12.52 -0.37
N LEU A 336 -9.29 13.66 0.26
CA LEU A 336 -10.06 14.08 1.45
C LEU A 336 -11.51 14.43 1.14
N SER A 337 -11.82 14.90 -0.08
CA SER A 337 -13.18 15.28 -0.48
C SER A 337 -14.01 14.13 -1.02
N THR A 338 -13.43 13.25 -1.80
CA THR A 338 -14.16 12.19 -2.54
C THR A 338 -13.48 10.81 -2.49
N GLY A 339 -12.50 10.63 -1.60
CA GLY A 339 -11.82 9.37 -1.36
C GLY A 339 -11.09 8.83 -2.58
N PHE A 340 -11.10 7.50 -2.73
CA PHE A 340 -10.41 6.80 -3.80
C PHE A 340 -10.83 7.29 -5.20
N ASN A 341 -12.12 7.46 -5.43
CA ASN A 341 -12.64 7.88 -6.73
C ASN A 341 -12.21 9.29 -7.12
N GLY A 342 -12.03 10.20 -6.16
CA GLY A 342 -11.50 11.53 -6.42
C GLY A 342 -10.08 11.48 -6.97
N VAL A 343 -9.22 10.70 -6.34
CA VAL A 343 -7.83 10.52 -6.79
C VAL A 343 -7.77 9.77 -8.12
N TYR A 344 -8.64 8.77 -8.32
CA TYR A 344 -8.75 8.07 -9.59
C TYR A 344 -9.10 9.02 -10.75
N ASN A 345 -10.14 9.83 -10.59
CA ASN A 345 -10.54 10.80 -11.60
C ASN A 345 -9.44 11.85 -11.86
N TYR A 346 -8.73 12.26 -10.81
CA TYR A 346 -7.57 13.14 -10.92
C TYR A 346 -6.46 12.53 -11.78
N ASN A 347 -6.12 11.26 -11.54
CA ASN A 347 -5.10 10.54 -12.30
C ASN A 347 -5.54 10.23 -13.74
N LEU A 348 -6.78 9.79 -13.93
CA LEU A 348 -7.31 9.42 -15.25
C LEU A 348 -7.30 10.60 -16.23
N ARG A 349 -7.66 11.80 -15.76
CA ARG A 349 -7.64 13.03 -16.59
C ARG A 349 -6.24 13.40 -17.08
N ARG A 350 -5.18 12.84 -16.49
CA ARG A 350 -3.76 13.08 -16.85
C ARG A 350 -3.20 11.99 -17.77
N GLU A 351 -3.96 10.96 -18.07
CA GLU A 351 -3.57 9.95 -19.04
C GLU A 351 -3.79 10.46 -20.47
N ASN A 352 -2.88 10.11 -21.41
CA ASN A 352 -2.94 10.56 -22.80
C ASN A 352 -4.23 10.14 -23.53
N ASN A 353 -4.82 8.99 -23.15
CA ASN A 353 -6.08 8.50 -23.72
C ASN A 353 -6.98 7.97 -22.58
N PRO A 354 -7.69 8.84 -21.84
CA PRO A 354 -8.47 8.47 -20.66
C PRO A 354 -9.53 7.39 -20.91
N ASN A 355 -10.00 7.25 -22.15
CA ASN A 355 -11.03 6.29 -22.51
C ASN A 355 -10.49 4.87 -22.77
N SER A 356 -9.18 4.67 -22.80
CA SER A 356 -8.58 3.35 -23.02
C SER A 356 -8.51 2.50 -21.77
N SER A 357 -8.67 1.18 -21.88
CA SER A 357 -8.47 0.24 -20.77
C SER A 357 -7.05 0.34 -20.18
N SER A 358 -6.03 0.66 -21.00
CA SER A 358 -4.66 0.89 -20.53
C SER A 358 -4.54 2.10 -19.62
N ALA A 359 -5.21 3.21 -19.96
CA ALA A 359 -5.24 4.44 -19.15
C ALA A 359 -6.00 4.20 -17.83
N VAL A 360 -7.14 3.52 -17.87
CA VAL A 360 -7.91 3.14 -16.68
C VAL A 360 -7.03 2.33 -15.71
N ASN A 361 -6.38 1.28 -16.18
CA ASN A 361 -5.52 0.44 -15.35
C ASN A 361 -4.28 1.19 -14.82
N SER A 362 -3.69 2.08 -15.63
CA SER A 362 -2.61 2.97 -15.19
C SER A 362 -3.08 3.92 -14.08
N ALA A 363 -4.23 4.58 -14.27
CA ALA A 363 -4.81 5.49 -13.30
C ALA A 363 -5.18 4.78 -11.99
N MET A 364 -5.72 3.56 -12.05
CA MET A 364 -6.04 2.75 -10.87
C MET A 364 -4.78 2.41 -10.06
N ARG A 365 -3.69 1.96 -10.70
CA ARG A 365 -2.41 1.68 -10.01
C ARG A 365 -1.81 2.95 -9.42
N LYS A 366 -1.77 4.06 -10.16
CA LYS A 366 -1.28 5.35 -9.67
C LYS A 366 -2.08 5.82 -8.45
N THR A 367 -3.41 5.65 -8.48
CA THR A 367 -4.30 6.01 -7.37
C THR A 367 -4.00 5.20 -6.12
N SER A 368 -3.92 3.89 -6.24
CA SER A 368 -3.61 3.01 -5.12
C SER A 368 -2.21 3.29 -4.55
N SER A 369 -1.21 3.47 -5.43
CA SER A 369 0.15 3.82 -5.00
C SER A 369 0.19 5.16 -4.27
N LEU A 370 -0.53 6.17 -4.77
CA LEU A 370 -0.58 7.48 -4.16
C LEU A 370 -1.26 7.44 -2.78
N ILE A 371 -2.38 6.72 -2.65
CA ILE A 371 -3.10 6.61 -1.39
C ILE A 371 -2.31 5.75 -0.38
N TYR A 372 -1.95 4.53 -0.75
CA TYR A 372 -1.40 3.58 0.22
C TYR A 372 0.08 3.82 0.52
N ASN A 373 0.91 4.13 -0.50
CA ASN A 373 2.33 4.34 -0.28
C ASN A 373 2.66 5.79 0.06
N THR A 374 2.07 6.76 -0.65
CA THR A 374 2.43 8.17 -0.48
C THR A 374 1.66 8.80 0.67
N PHE A 375 0.32 8.81 0.65
CA PHE A 375 -0.46 9.51 1.68
C PHE A 375 -0.43 8.79 3.01
N LYS A 376 -0.86 7.52 3.04
CA LYS A 376 -1.02 6.76 4.29
C LYS A 376 0.29 6.36 4.96
N TYR A 377 1.40 6.33 4.23
CA TYR A 377 2.68 5.89 4.77
C TYR A 377 3.74 7.00 4.75
N GLN A 378 4.16 7.46 3.56
CA GLN A 378 5.28 8.41 3.49
C GLN A 378 4.91 9.80 4.01
N LEU A 379 3.77 10.36 3.58
CA LEU A 379 3.37 11.68 4.01
C LEU A 379 3.08 11.72 5.51
N VAL A 380 2.28 10.76 6.02
CA VAL A 380 1.95 10.66 7.45
C VAL A 380 3.22 10.56 8.31
N LYS A 381 4.22 9.80 7.88
CA LYS A 381 5.51 9.68 8.56
C LYS A 381 6.13 11.06 8.85
N TYR A 382 6.24 11.93 7.85
CA TYR A 382 6.92 13.22 7.99
C TYR A 382 6.05 14.31 8.59
N ILE A 383 4.77 14.41 8.17
CA ILE A 383 3.88 15.41 8.77
C ILE A 383 3.47 15.05 10.20
N GLY A 384 3.54 13.76 10.58
CA GLY A 384 3.37 13.33 11.97
C GLY A 384 4.49 13.84 12.86
N VAL A 385 5.73 13.79 12.39
CA VAL A 385 6.88 14.39 13.10
C VAL A 385 6.78 15.92 13.13
N PHE A 386 6.37 16.54 12.02
CA PHE A 386 6.06 17.97 12.04
C PHE A 386 5.04 18.30 13.13
N ASN A 387 3.94 17.55 13.21
CA ASN A 387 2.89 17.75 14.22
C ASN A 387 3.43 17.66 15.64
N LEU A 388 4.23 16.61 15.91
CA LEU A 388 4.89 16.40 17.21
C LEU A 388 5.75 17.61 17.61
N MET A 389 6.63 18.06 16.71
CA MET A 389 7.54 19.17 16.96
C MET A 389 6.82 20.53 17.02
N TYR A 390 5.78 20.71 16.19
CA TYR A 390 4.99 21.93 16.21
C TYR A 390 4.16 22.07 17.50
N LYS A 391 3.53 21.01 17.98
CA LYS A 391 2.82 21.01 19.26
C LYS A 391 3.77 21.32 20.41
N PHE A 392 4.96 20.72 20.41
CA PHE A 392 5.99 21.02 21.42
C PHE A 392 6.41 22.51 21.32
N TYR A 393 6.70 23.04 20.14
CA TYR A 393 7.06 24.45 19.95
C TYR A 393 5.96 25.39 20.46
N ILE A 394 4.68 25.08 20.18
CA ILE A 394 3.55 25.92 20.66
C ILE A 394 3.40 25.82 22.17
N SER A 395 3.56 24.64 22.77
CA SER A 395 3.47 24.47 24.22
C SER A 395 4.51 25.29 24.95
N GLU A 396 5.76 25.30 24.49
CA GLU A 396 6.83 26.13 25.06
C GLU A 396 6.59 27.62 24.86
N ARG A 397 6.26 28.02 23.64
CA ARG A 397 6.05 29.45 23.32
C ARG A 397 4.87 30.06 24.07
N ASP A 398 3.73 29.34 24.10
CA ASP A 398 2.48 29.83 24.68
C ASP A 398 2.35 29.42 26.17
N ARG A 399 3.29 28.66 26.71
CA ARG A 399 3.34 28.16 28.10
C ARG A 399 2.09 27.39 28.48
N ILE A 400 1.67 26.47 27.61
CA ILE A 400 0.53 25.58 27.81
C ILE A 400 1.00 24.13 27.88
N PRO A 401 0.27 23.20 28.54
CA PRO A 401 0.56 21.77 28.50
C PRO A 401 0.64 21.26 27.04
N TYR A 402 1.52 20.30 26.79
CA TYR A 402 1.69 19.72 25.45
C TYR A 402 0.35 19.14 24.90
N GLU A 403 -0.44 18.55 25.79
CA GLU A 403 -1.73 17.93 25.48
C GLU A 403 -2.75 18.96 24.98
N ASP A 404 -2.66 20.20 25.45
CA ASP A 404 -3.55 21.29 25.06
C ASP A 404 -3.12 21.99 23.74
N ALA A 405 -1.91 21.69 23.28
CA ALA A 405 -1.40 22.26 22.04
C ALA A 405 -2.12 21.65 20.83
N THR A 406 -2.76 22.51 20.02
CA THR A 406 -3.50 22.08 18.83
C THR A 406 -2.58 21.94 17.63
N GLY A 407 -2.65 20.79 16.96
CA GLY A 407 -1.89 20.47 15.76
C GLY A 407 -2.75 19.99 14.59
N ILE A 408 -2.14 19.18 13.74
CA ILE A 408 -2.79 18.59 12.54
C ILE A 408 -3.28 17.16 12.78
N ASP A 409 -3.57 16.81 14.03
CA ASP A 409 -3.95 15.46 14.46
C ASP A 409 -5.13 14.91 13.63
N VAL A 410 -6.14 15.75 13.36
CA VAL A 410 -7.31 15.41 12.53
C VAL A 410 -6.91 14.98 11.13
N LEU A 411 -5.93 15.66 10.51
CA LEU A 411 -5.42 15.28 9.19
C LEU A 411 -4.69 13.94 9.24
N LEU A 412 -3.87 13.70 10.27
CA LEU A 412 -3.12 12.46 10.43
C LEU A 412 -4.07 11.25 10.54
N ILE A 413 -5.07 11.35 11.41
CA ILE A 413 -6.10 10.30 11.57
C ILE A 413 -6.83 10.06 10.24
N LYS A 414 -7.24 11.13 9.56
CA LYS A 414 -7.94 11.02 8.28
C LYS A 414 -7.08 10.41 7.18
N LEU A 415 -5.78 10.70 7.15
CA LEU A 415 -4.86 10.09 6.19
C LEU A 415 -4.61 8.61 6.48
N GLU A 416 -4.45 8.23 7.74
CA GLU A 416 -4.13 6.86 8.14
C GLU A 416 -5.33 5.93 7.95
N TYR A 417 -6.48 6.30 8.50
CA TYR A 417 -7.67 5.44 8.56
C TYR A 417 -8.74 5.81 7.53
N ASN A 418 -8.74 7.04 7.01
CA ASN A 418 -9.86 7.67 6.31
C ASN A 418 -11.14 7.68 7.16
N ALA A 419 -11.00 7.77 8.47
CA ALA A 419 -12.01 7.60 9.49
C ALA A 419 -11.68 8.46 10.72
N PHE A 420 -12.70 8.84 11.54
CA PHE A 420 -12.52 9.62 12.76
C PHE A 420 -12.93 8.85 14.01
N SER A 421 -14.14 8.22 14.01
CA SER A 421 -14.63 7.46 15.15
C SER A 421 -13.82 6.17 15.34
N GLU A 422 -13.91 5.58 16.54
CA GLU A 422 -13.23 4.33 16.85
C GLU A 422 -13.80 3.18 16.01
N GLU A 423 -15.12 3.12 15.89
CA GLU A 423 -15.82 2.12 15.09
C GLU A 423 -15.46 2.22 13.60
N ALA A 424 -15.39 3.45 13.08
CA ALA A 424 -14.97 3.68 11.69
C ALA A 424 -13.52 3.28 11.45
N ARG A 425 -12.62 3.51 12.43
CA ARG A 425 -11.21 3.05 12.34
C ARG A 425 -11.11 1.54 12.36
N ILE A 426 -11.86 0.87 13.24
CA ILE A 426 -11.94 -0.60 13.26
C ILE A 426 -12.43 -1.11 11.91
N ALA A 427 -13.50 -0.55 11.35
CA ALA A 427 -14.01 -0.92 10.03
C ALA A 427 -12.97 -0.70 8.92
N SER A 428 -12.22 0.42 8.97
CA SER A 428 -11.12 0.70 8.04
C SER A 428 -10.00 -0.34 8.11
N ASP A 429 -9.61 -0.78 9.30
CA ASP A 429 -8.59 -1.80 9.50
C ASP A 429 -9.02 -3.18 8.98
N TYR A 430 -10.30 -3.50 9.12
CA TYR A 430 -10.87 -4.69 8.49
C TYR A 430 -10.88 -4.58 6.96
N GLY A 431 -10.72 -3.38 6.40
CA GLY A 431 -10.70 -3.13 4.97
C GLY A 431 -12.07 -3.40 4.37
N VAL A 432 -13.02 -2.53 4.66
CA VAL A 432 -14.40 -2.54 4.12
C VAL A 432 -14.59 -1.45 3.06
N PRO A 433 -15.68 -1.49 2.26
CA PRO A 433 -16.06 -0.37 1.39
C PRO A 433 -16.22 0.95 2.15
N GLN A 434 -15.82 2.07 1.51
CA GLN A 434 -15.77 3.40 2.14
C GLN A 434 -17.12 3.83 2.76
N LYS A 435 -18.24 3.53 2.13
CA LYS A 435 -19.56 3.89 2.68
C LYS A 435 -19.86 3.29 4.05
N ILE A 436 -19.29 2.12 4.35
CA ILE A 436 -19.42 1.50 5.67
C ILE A 436 -18.62 2.30 6.71
N ILE A 437 -17.43 2.77 6.34
CA ILE A 437 -16.62 3.65 7.18
C ILE A 437 -17.38 4.97 7.41
N ASP A 438 -17.92 5.57 6.36
CA ASP A 438 -18.70 6.82 6.43
C ASP A 438 -19.95 6.67 7.29
N TYR A 439 -20.57 5.48 7.32
CA TYR A 439 -21.69 5.19 8.23
C TYR A 439 -21.28 5.34 9.70
N TYR A 440 -20.17 4.72 10.10
CA TYR A 440 -19.68 4.80 11.48
C TYR A 440 -19.12 6.20 11.84
N ASP A 441 -18.64 6.94 10.85
CA ASP A 441 -18.17 8.34 11.02
C ASP A 441 -19.30 9.38 10.99
N SER A 442 -20.56 8.94 10.85
CA SER A 442 -21.69 9.85 10.72
C SER A 442 -21.92 10.67 12.00
N PRO A 443 -22.13 12.00 11.88
CA PRO A 443 -22.28 12.87 13.04
C PRO A 443 -23.58 12.67 13.82
N ASN A 444 -24.56 11.98 13.22
CA ASN A 444 -25.85 11.68 13.81
C ASN A 444 -26.56 10.52 13.12
N GLN A 445 -27.57 9.96 13.83
CA GLN A 445 -28.30 8.77 13.35
C GLN A 445 -29.05 9.00 12.02
N ASN A 446 -29.52 10.21 11.74
CA ASN A 446 -30.23 10.48 10.48
C ASN A 446 -29.30 10.36 9.28
N GLU A 447 -28.08 10.87 9.38
CA GLU A 447 -27.04 10.73 8.35
C GLU A 447 -26.60 9.28 8.21
N ALA A 448 -26.37 8.58 9.33
CA ALA A 448 -26.06 7.15 9.34
C ALA A 448 -27.14 6.34 8.60
N ASN A 449 -28.41 6.56 8.91
CA ASN A 449 -29.53 5.86 8.27
C ASN A 449 -29.59 6.19 6.77
N ARG A 450 -29.33 7.44 6.37
CA ARG A 450 -29.26 7.84 4.96
C ARG A 450 -28.16 7.09 4.21
N ILE A 451 -26.97 6.98 4.79
CA ILE A 451 -25.84 6.26 4.20
C ILE A 451 -26.17 4.77 4.11
N GLN A 452 -26.67 4.16 5.19
CA GLN A 452 -27.06 2.75 5.21
C GLN A 452 -28.13 2.44 4.16
N GLY A 453 -29.10 3.33 3.97
CA GLY A 453 -30.13 3.21 2.92
C GLY A 453 -29.56 3.24 1.50
N SER A 454 -28.35 3.78 1.31
CA SER A 454 -27.65 3.83 0.03
C SER A 454 -26.75 2.61 -0.25
N PHE A 455 -26.63 1.68 0.71
CA PHE A 455 -25.80 0.48 0.56
C PHE A 455 -26.32 -0.39 -0.58
N ASP A 456 -25.42 -0.85 -1.41
CA ASP A 456 -25.71 -1.91 -2.35
C ASP A 456 -25.76 -3.30 -1.66
N GLY A 457 -26.07 -4.35 -2.42
CA GLY A 457 -26.21 -5.69 -1.85
C GLY A 457 -24.92 -6.22 -1.20
N TYR A 458 -23.75 -5.91 -1.78
CA TYR A 458 -22.47 -6.31 -1.21
C TYR A 458 -22.15 -5.54 0.06
N GLU A 459 -22.33 -4.21 0.03
CA GLU A 459 -22.12 -3.35 1.21
C GLU A 459 -23.00 -3.78 2.39
N LYS A 460 -24.26 -4.18 2.16
CA LYS A 460 -25.14 -4.72 3.21
C LYS A 460 -24.57 -5.99 3.84
N THR A 461 -24.13 -6.93 3.01
CA THR A 461 -23.54 -8.19 3.50
C THR A 461 -22.28 -7.96 4.34
N ILE A 462 -21.41 -7.05 3.90
CA ILE A 462 -20.18 -6.72 4.63
C ILE A 462 -20.53 -5.96 5.92
N PHE A 463 -21.48 -5.02 5.87
CA PHE A 463 -21.92 -4.27 7.02
C PHE A 463 -22.45 -5.18 8.13
N GLU A 464 -23.30 -6.15 7.82
CA GLU A 464 -23.80 -7.11 8.82
C GLU A 464 -22.67 -7.89 9.52
N ARG A 465 -21.66 -8.32 8.75
CA ARG A 465 -20.48 -9.02 9.30
C ARG A 465 -19.67 -8.13 10.24
N ILE A 466 -19.38 -6.90 9.82
CA ILE A 466 -18.57 -5.96 10.62
C ILE A 466 -19.34 -5.48 11.86
N ASN A 467 -20.62 -5.18 11.72
CA ASN A 467 -21.45 -4.73 12.82
C ASN A 467 -21.49 -5.75 13.98
N ASN A 468 -21.49 -7.04 13.64
CA ASN A 468 -21.38 -8.12 14.63
C ASN A 468 -20.02 -8.18 15.35
N ILE A 469 -18.97 -7.61 14.77
CA ILE A 469 -17.63 -7.56 15.36
C ILE A 469 -17.48 -6.32 16.25
N ILE A 470 -17.95 -5.18 15.77
CA ILE A 470 -17.83 -3.87 16.46
C ILE A 470 -18.71 -3.83 17.72
N ASN A 471 -19.88 -4.49 17.70
CA ASN A 471 -20.82 -4.49 18.82
C ASN A 471 -20.63 -5.66 19.82
N LYS A 472 -19.55 -6.43 19.68
CA LYS A 472 -19.11 -7.43 20.67
C LYS A 472 -18.11 -6.83 21.64
#